data_8ada0d46aba5e5c554d87b15e9d5f4ac
#
_entry.id   8ada0d46aba5e5c554d87b15e9d5f4ac
#
_cell.length_a   1.000
_cell.length_b   1.000
_cell.length_c   1.000
_cell.angle_alpha   90.00
_cell.angle_beta   90.00
_cell.angle_gamma   90.00
#
_symmetry.space_group_name_H-M   'P 1'
#
loop_
_entity.id
_entity.type
_entity.pdbx_description
1 polymer ?
#
loop_
_entity_poly.entity_id
_entity_poly.type
_entity_poly.pdbx_seq_one_letter_code
_entity_poly.pdbx_strand_id
1 'polypeptide(L)'
;MAIYPNIYQTLVPCPIVELRGYLAACGLKGRLYAYLDYNGPTGTSRDSVAEGMLALAAEKHRLLPGQPIIEAASGSFAMALALAGRTAGHPVVLTMPEDAPALRQEYLLRLGAQILHSPAQRGLAGARALAETTAAEKGWYYMNWLANDDNPEYHRRVTGPAIVQAISREGRSLVDTITVGVGSAGTITGVGETIKAWTNDVRIVAVEPFENQALGGGFTGGHGIPDIGYGIVPGNYNAYVVDNVAAVTSIDANRAAQRVLATDAIPASPAAGAALHAAAQLIATGTSRSALAIFSGRQALSF
;
A
#
# COMPACT_ATOMS: atom_id res chain seq x y z
N MET A 1 2.30 8.91 29.33
CA MET A 1 1.64 9.40 28.09
C MET A 1 2.67 10.23 27.34
N ALA A 2 2.90 9.98 26.03
CA ALA A 2 3.83 10.76 25.22
C ALA A 2 3.07 11.90 24.51
N ILE A 3 3.72 13.05 24.35
CA ILE A 3 3.22 14.16 23.53
C ILE A 3 4.03 14.15 22.23
N TYR A 4 3.36 14.07 21.10
CA TYR A 4 3.99 13.99 19.78
C TYR A 4 3.86 15.32 19.04
N PRO A 5 4.91 15.81 18.35
CA PRO A 5 4.88 17.08 17.62
C PRO A 5 3.99 17.03 16.36
N ASN A 6 3.74 15.86 15.78
CA ASN A 6 2.83 15.65 14.66
C ASN A 6 2.28 14.23 14.64
N ILE A 7 1.26 14.00 13.82
CA ILE A 7 0.55 12.73 13.74
C ILE A 7 1.43 11.59 13.20
N TYR A 8 2.41 11.87 12.34
CA TYR A 8 3.24 10.84 11.71
C TYR A 8 4.09 10.07 12.71
N GLN A 9 4.44 10.69 13.85
CA GLN A 9 5.18 10.02 14.92
C GLN A 9 4.34 9.02 15.74
N THR A 10 3.05 8.92 15.44
CA THR A 10 2.12 7.99 16.11
C THR A 10 1.74 6.78 15.24
N LEU A 11 2.24 6.70 13.98
CA LEU A 11 1.75 5.73 13.00
C LEU A 11 2.25 4.31 13.26
N VAL A 12 3.39 4.14 13.91
CA VAL A 12 4.03 2.84 14.15
C VAL A 12 4.33 2.65 15.64
N PRO A 13 4.32 1.40 16.14
CA PRO A 13 3.99 0.15 15.44
C PRO A 13 2.49 -0.02 15.17
N CYS A 14 2.16 -0.67 14.06
CA CYS A 14 0.77 -1.04 13.73
C CYS A 14 0.36 -2.33 14.44
N PRO A 15 -0.89 -2.47 14.91
CA PRO A 15 -1.34 -3.67 15.59
C PRO A 15 -1.56 -4.85 14.64
N ILE A 16 -1.34 -6.06 15.17
CA ILE A 16 -1.78 -7.31 14.56
C ILE A 16 -2.95 -7.85 15.37
N VAL A 17 -4.06 -8.18 14.68
CA VAL A 17 -5.28 -8.69 15.30
C VAL A 17 -5.58 -10.09 14.76
N GLU A 18 -5.94 -11.03 15.64
CA GLU A 18 -6.41 -12.36 15.27
C GLU A 18 -7.89 -12.30 14.85
N LEU A 19 -8.21 -12.80 13.65
CA LEU A 19 -9.54 -12.72 13.04
C LEU A 19 -10.37 -13.98 13.34
N ARG A 20 -10.75 -14.17 14.60
CA ARG A 20 -11.51 -15.37 15.06
C ARG A 20 -12.92 -15.38 14.53
N GLY A 21 -13.58 -14.21 14.52
CA GLY A 21 -14.95 -14.07 14.01
C GLY A 21 -15.03 -14.40 12.52
N TYR A 22 -14.09 -13.90 11.73
CA TYR A 22 -14.03 -14.17 10.29
C TYR A 22 -13.79 -15.66 10.00
N LEU A 23 -12.84 -16.32 10.69
CA LEU A 23 -12.59 -17.74 10.54
C LEU A 23 -13.84 -18.58 10.87
N ALA A 24 -14.50 -18.28 11.98
CA ALA A 24 -15.73 -18.97 12.39
C ALA A 24 -16.85 -18.80 11.37
N ALA A 25 -17.07 -17.57 10.88
CA ALA A 25 -18.10 -17.26 9.88
C ALA A 25 -17.84 -17.92 8.51
N CYS A 26 -16.56 -18.23 8.20
CA CYS A 26 -16.17 -18.97 6.99
C CYS A 26 -16.07 -20.48 7.20
N GLY A 27 -16.24 -21.01 8.40
CA GLY A 27 -16.06 -22.43 8.71
C GLY A 27 -14.63 -22.93 8.53
N LEU A 28 -13.63 -22.05 8.64
CA LEU A 28 -12.23 -22.35 8.39
C LEU A 28 -11.53 -22.83 9.66
N LYS A 29 -10.59 -23.78 9.50
CA LYS A 29 -9.73 -24.29 10.58
C LYS A 29 -8.30 -23.80 10.34
N GLY A 30 -7.77 -23.02 11.28
CA GLY A 30 -6.42 -22.44 11.18
C GLY A 30 -6.31 -21.17 12.02
N ARG A 31 -5.33 -20.33 11.70
CA ARG A 31 -5.15 -19.01 12.31
C ARG A 31 -5.08 -17.96 11.22
N LEU A 32 -5.74 -16.85 11.43
CA LEU A 32 -5.77 -15.74 10.49
C LEU A 32 -5.58 -14.43 11.25
N TYR A 33 -4.64 -13.62 10.78
CA TYR A 33 -4.26 -12.37 11.40
C TYR A 33 -4.37 -11.24 10.37
N ALA A 34 -4.65 -10.02 10.85
CA ALA A 34 -4.58 -8.79 10.08
C ALA A 34 -3.53 -7.85 10.68
N TYR A 35 -2.59 -7.37 9.87
CA TYR A 35 -1.71 -6.23 10.21
C TYR A 35 -2.39 -4.95 9.76
N LEU A 36 -2.77 -4.08 10.70
CA LEU A 36 -3.62 -2.90 10.45
C LEU A 36 -2.77 -1.66 10.15
N ASP A 37 -2.29 -1.54 8.90
CA ASP A 37 -1.42 -0.46 8.44
C ASP A 37 -2.25 0.72 7.87
N TYR A 38 -3.04 1.40 8.74
CA TYR A 38 -3.88 2.51 8.31
C TYR A 38 -4.22 3.53 9.41
N ASN A 39 -3.31 3.70 10.37
CA ASN A 39 -3.55 4.60 11.51
C ASN A 39 -3.36 6.10 11.17
N GLY A 40 -2.96 6.42 9.95
CA GLY A 40 -2.67 7.78 9.53
C GLY A 40 -3.88 8.63 9.12
N PRO A 41 -3.64 9.89 8.74
CA PRO A 41 -4.66 10.88 8.42
C PRO A 41 -5.60 10.47 7.28
N THR A 42 -5.10 9.76 6.25
CA THR A 42 -5.92 9.28 5.13
C THR A 42 -6.60 7.94 5.43
N GLY A 43 -6.22 7.28 6.51
CA GLY A 43 -6.68 5.93 6.84
C GLY A 43 -6.11 4.86 5.92
N THR A 44 -4.93 5.09 5.35
CA THR A 44 -4.22 4.12 4.49
C THR A 44 -2.74 4.04 4.86
N SER A 45 -2.08 2.95 4.46
CA SER A 45 -0.63 2.77 4.63
C SER A 45 0.21 3.81 3.87
N ARG A 46 -0.41 4.55 2.95
CA ARG A 46 0.27 5.58 2.16
C ARG A 46 0.73 6.75 3.03
N ASP A 47 0.09 6.97 4.18
CA ASP A 47 0.49 8.02 5.12
C ASP A 47 1.92 7.79 5.64
N SER A 48 2.19 6.59 6.13
CA SER A 48 3.51 6.22 6.63
C SER A 48 4.55 6.09 5.51
N VAL A 49 4.13 5.61 4.33
CA VAL A 49 5.02 5.50 3.16
C VAL A 49 5.41 6.88 2.64
N ALA A 50 4.46 7.81 2.49
CA ALA A 50 4.75 9.16 1.99
C ALA A 50 5.72 9.89 2.93
N GLU A 51 5.48 9.85 4.24
CA GLU A 51 6.37 10.44 5.24
C GLU A 51 7.74 9.77 5.24
N GLY A 52 7.78 8.43 5.24
CA GLY A 52 9.03 7.68 5.23
C GLY A 52 9.87 7.91 3.98
N MET A 53 9.25 8.02 2.79
CA MET A 53 9.96 8.36 1.56
C MET A 53 10.53 9.78 1.59
N LEU A 54 9.81 10.76 2.17
CA LEU A 54 10.31 12.13 2.36
C LEU A 54 11.50 12.15 3.30
N ALA A 55 11.40 11.47 4.44
CA ALA A 55 12.49 11.36 5.41
C ALA A 55 13.75 10.71 4.79
N LEU A 56 13.59 9.61 4.04
CA LEU A 56 14.68 8.94 3.34
C LEU A 56 15.30 9.79 2.23
N ALA A 57 14.50 10.54 1.49
CA ALA A 57 14.99 11.44 0.46
C ALA A 57 15.81 12.60 1.07
N ALA A 58 15.37 13.14 2.20
CA ALA A 58 16.10 14.16 2.96
C ALA A 58 17.39 13.59 3.58
N GLU A 59 17.34 12.40 4.22
CA GLU A 59 18.50 11.69 4.76
C GLU A 59 19.59 11.48 3.69
N LYS A 60 19.18 11.12 2.47
CA LYS A 60 20.05 10.89 1.32
C LYS A 60 20.41 12.18 0.54
N HIS A 61 20.06 13.34 1.07
CA HIS A 61 20.30 14.65 0.44
C HIS A 61 19.75 14.80 -1.00
N ARG A 62 18.70 14.04 -1.35
CA ARG A 62 18.02 14.13 -2.65
C ARG A 62 16.84 15.10 -2.65
N LEU A 63 16.27 15.38 -1.48
CA LEU A 63 15.24 16.38 -1.26
C LEU A 63 15.83 17.50 -0.38
N LEU A 64 15.91 18.71 -0.93
CA LEU A 64 16.43 19.88 -0.21
C LEU A 64 15.31 20.58 0.58
N PRO A 65 15.60 21.25 1.70
CA PRO A 65 14.61 21.98 2.47
C PRO A 65 13.80 22.97 1.61
N GLY A 66 12.47 22.88 1.68
CA GLY A 66 11.55 23.74 0.92
C GLY A 66 11.47 23.44 -0.58
N GLN A 67 12.24 22.48 -1.11
CA GLN A 67 12.18 22.11 -2.53
C GLN A 67 10.79 21.56 -2.88
N PRO A 68 10.16 22.02 -4.00
CA PRO A 68 8.91 21.45 -4.45
C PRO A 68 9.04 19.96 -4.83
N ILE A 69 8.00 19.19 -4.51
CA ILE A 69 7.88 17.78 -4.83
C ILE A 69 6.85 17.62 -5.93
N ILE A 70 7.14 16.82 -6.94
CA ILE A 70 6.17 16.48 -7.97
C ILE A 70 5.95 14.97 -8.04
N GLU A 71 4.69 14.54 -8.28
CA GLU A 71 4.32 13.13 -8.37
C GLU A 71 3.12 12.90 -9.29
N ALA A 72 3.14 11.78 -10.00
CA ALA A 72 2.00 11.31 -10.80
C ALA A 72 1.05 10.46 -9.95
N ALA A 73 0.10 11.10 -9.30
CA ALA A 73 -0.86 10.41 -8.45
C ALA A 73 -2.17 11.20 -8.33
N SER A 74 -3.29 10.49 -8.19
CA SER A 74 -4.62 11.08 -7.94
C SER A 74 -5.40 10.37 -6.83
N GLY A 75 -4.91 9.24 -6.33
CA GLY A 75 -5.55 8.40 -5.30
C GLY A 75 -5.05 8.70 -3.87
N SER A 76 -5.10 7.68 -3.02
CA SER A 76 -4.71 7.76 -1.61
C SER A 76 -3.25 8.22 -1.41
N PHE A 77 -2.33 7.83 -2.29
CA PHE A 77 -0.95 8.30 -2.22
C PHE A 77 -0.84 9.82 -2.49
N ALA A 78 -1.62 10.35 -3.42
CA ALA A 78 -1.66 11.79 -3.68
C ALA A 78 -2.09 12.58 -2.43
N MET A 79 -3.11 12.10 -1.71
CA MET A 79 -3.58 12.70 -0.47
C MET A 79 -2.53 12.62 0.63
N ALA A 80 -1.94 11.45 0.82
CA ALA A 80 -0.89 11.22 1.81
C ALA A 80 0.33 12.12 1.54
N LEU A 81 0.77 12.21 0.27
CA LEU A 81 1.90 13.05 -0.12
C LEU A 81 1.60 14.54 0.07
N ALA A 82 0.38 15.00 -0.27
CA ALA A 82 -0.03 16.39 -0.06
C ALA A 82 0.05 16.79 1.43
N LEU A 83 -0.42 15.91 2.33
CA LEU A 83 -0.39 16.13 3.77
C LEU A 83 1.04 16.03 4.33
N ALA A 84 1.79 14.99 3.98
CA ALA A 84 3.14 14.77 4.46
C ALA A 84 4.10 15.87 3.97
N GLY A 85 4.05 16.22 2.68
CA GLY A 85 4.86 17.28 2.11
C GLY A 85 4.59 18.63 2.76
N ARG A 86 3.30 18.99 2.96
CA ARG A 86 2.93 20.21 3.66
C ARG A 86 3.46 20.24 5.10
N THR A 87 3.35 19.12 5.83
CA THR A 87 3.84 19.00 7.21
C THR A 87 5.36 19.13 7.29
N ALA A 88 6.07 18.63 6.26
CA ALA A 88 7.51 18.73 6.13
C ALA A 88 7.99 20.07 5.51
N GLY A 89 7.09 20.97 5.14
CA GLY A 89 7.43 22.30 4.58
C GLY A 89 7.76 22.29 3.09
N HIS A 90 7.28 21.27 2.34
CA HIS A 90 7.48 21.15 0.90
C HIS A 90 6.20 21.46 0.12
N PRO A 91 6.22 22.34 -0.89
CA PRO A 91 5.13 22.44 -1.87
C PRO A 91 4.97 21.11 -2.63
N VAL A 92 3.73 20.66 -2.81
CA VAL A 92 3.42 19.40 -3.53
C VAL A 92 2.66 19.72 -4.80
N VAL A 93 3.15 19.21 -5.92
CA VAL A 93 2.54 19.27 -7.23
C VAL A 93 2.17 17.87 -7.68
N LEU A 94 0.93 17.67 -8.06
CA LEU A 94 0.40 16.38 -8.50
C LEU A 94 0.10 16.44 -10.00
N THR A 95 0.55 15.45 -10.74
CA THR A 95 0.16 15.31 -12.15
C THR A 95 -0.86 14.19 -12.29
N MET A 96 -1.90 14.44 -13.07
CA MET A 96 -2.96 13.47 -13.32
C MET A 96 -3.63 13.74 -14.67
N PRO A 97 -4.34 12.74 -15.25
CA PRO A 97 -5.16 12.97 -16.43
C PRO A 97 -6.24 14.03 -16.17
N GLU A 98 -6.58 14.84 -17.17
CA GLU A 98 -7.58 15.91 -17.08
C GLU A 98 -9.00 15.42 -16.74
N ASP A 99 -9.30 14.14 -17.05
CA ASP A 99 -10.56 13.47 -16.72
C ASP A 99 -10.57 12.81 -15.32
N ALA A 100 -9.56 13.05 -14.49
CA ALA A 100 -9.57 12.60 -13.10
C ALA A 100 -10.82 13.17 -12.38
N PRO A 101 -11.47 12.40 -11.47
CA PRO A 101 -12.72 12.82 -10.85
C PRO A 101 -12.62 14.19 -10.18
N ALA A 102 -13.54 15.12 -10.54
CA ALA A 102 -13.51 16.52 -10.09
C ALA A 102 -13.50 16.66 -8.56
N LEU A 103 -14.32 15.86 -7.83
CA LEU A 103 -14.34 15.87 -6.37
C LEU A 103 -12.99 15.51 -5.75
N ARG A 104 -12.27 14.60 -6.39
CA ARG A 104 -10.93 14.20 -5.94
C ARG A 104 -9.92 15.31 -6.15
N GLN A 105 -9.97 15.99 -7.30
CA GLN A 105 -9.12 17.15 -7.59
C GLN A 105 -9.39 18.28 -6.57
N GLU A 106 -10.66 18.61 -6.34
CA GLU A 106 -11.05 19.62 -5.35
C GLU A 106 -10.51 19.29 -3.95
N TYR A 107 -10.62 18.03 -3.54
CA TYR A 107 -10.09 17.58 -2.25
C TYR A 107 -8.58 17.77 -2.14
N LEU A 108 -7.81 17.39 -3.18
CA LEU A 108 -6.36 17.56 -3.22
C LEU A 108 -5.94 19.04 -3.18
N LEU A 109 -6.67 19.92 -3.89
CA LEU A 109 -6.47 21.36 -3.83
C LEU A 109 -6.71 21.92 -2.42
N ARG A 110 -7.76 21.46 -1.73
CA ARG A 110 -8.03 21.81 -0.32
C ARG A 110 -6.93 21.35 0.63
N LEU A 111 -6.23 20.24 0.34
CA LEU A 111 -5.06 19.82 1.08
C LEU A 111 -3.81 20.66 0.81
N GLY A 112 -3.89 21.60 -0.15
CA GLY A 112 -2.82 22.53 -0.51
C GLY A 112 -1.90 22.04 -1.62
N ALA A 113 -2.24 20.93 -2.30
CA ALA A 113 -1.51 20.51 -3.49
C ALA A 113 -1.82 21.41 -4.70
N GLN A 114 -0.88 21.52 -5.62
CA GLN A 114 -1.10 22.05 -6.96
C GLN A 114 -1.34 20.90 -7.93
N ILE A 115 -2.14 21.10 -8.98
CA ILE A 115 -2.44 20.07 -9.96
C ILE A 115 -2.00 20.52 -11.35
N LEU A 116 -1.31 19.64 -12.06
CA LEU A 116 -0.99 19.75 -13.48
C LEU A 116 -1.69 18.61 -14.23
N HIS A 117 -2.38 18.97 -15.32
CA HIS A 117 -3.13 17.98 -16.10
C HIS A 117 -2.33 17.46 -17.29
N SER A 118 -2.39 16.16 -17.50
CA SER A 118 -1.94 15.49 -18.73
C SER A 118 -3.17 15.13 -19.59
N PRO A 119 -3.02 14.95 -20.92
CA PRO A 119 -4.10 14.49 -21.79
C PRO A 119 -4.72 13.17 -21.27
N ALA A 120 -6.07 13.12 -21.18
CA ALA A 120 -6.81 11.97 -20.66
C ALA A 120 -6.43 10.64 -21.35
N GLN A 121 -6.26 10.69 -22.68
CA GLN A 121 -5.96 9.52 -23.52
C GLN A 121 -4.61 8.85 -23.16
N ARG A 122 -3.71 9.58 -22.48
CA ARG A 122 -2.39 9.06 -22.06
C ARG A 122 -2.41 8.43 -20.67
N GLY A 123 -3.53 8.57 -19.93
CA GLY A 123 -3.72 7.97 -18.62
C GLY A 123 -2.54 8.18 -17.66
N LEU A 124 -2.24 7.18 -16.84
CA LEU A 124 -1.14 7.22 -15.88
C LEU A 124 0.23 7.44 -16.55
N ALA A 125 0.47 6.87 -17.72
CA ALA A 125 1.74 7.05 -18.43
C ALA A 125 1.97 8.51 -18.84
N GLY A 126 0.92 9.22 -19.28
CA GLY A 126 0.99 10.63 -19.58
C GLY A 126 1.26 11.50 -18.34
N ALA A 127 0.59 11.20 -17.23
CA ALA A 127 0.83 11.89 -15.97
C ALA A 127 2.28 11.71 -15.47
N ARG A 128 2.81 10.48 -15.55
CA ARG A 128 4.21 10.20 -15.18
C ARG A 128 5.21 10.96 -16.05
N ALA A 129 5.03 10.94 -17.37
CA ALA A 129 5.89 11.68 -18.29
C ALA A 129 5.87 13.20 -18.00
N LEU A 130 4.69 13.77 -17.71
CA LEU A 130 4.55 15.16 -17.33
C LEU A 130 5.30 15.48 -16.02
N ALA A 131 5.18 14.60 -15.00
CA ALA A 131 5.91 14.78 -13.74
C ALA A 131 7.42 14.77 -13.95
N GLU A 132 7.92 13.79 -14.67
CA GLU A 132 9.35 13.62 -14.96
C GLU A 132 9.93 14.81 -15.73
N THR A 133 9.28 15.24 -16.81
CA THR A 133 9.70 16.38 -17.62
C THR A 133 9.69 17.66 -16.80
N THR A 134 8.61 17.92 -16.05
CA THR A 134 8.49 19.14 -15.22
C THR A 134 9.53 19.15 -14.10
N ALA A 135 9.80 18.00 -13.48
CA ALA A 135 10.85 17.88 -12.47
C ALA A 135 12.23 18.27 -13.01
N ALA A 136 12.57 17.73 -14.19
CA ALA A 136 13.84 18.01 -14.85
C ALA A 136 13.98 19.51 -15.23
N GLU A 137 12.94 20.11 -15.81
CA GLU A 137 12.94 21.50 -16.24
C GLU A 137 13.01 22.51 -15.09
N LYS A 138 12.34 22.19 -13.95
CA LYS A 138 12.22 23.10 -12.81
C LYS A 138 13.16 22.81 -11.64
N GLY A 139 13.93 21.75 -11.71
CA GLY A 139 14.78 21.28 -10.60
C GLY A 139 13.97 20.84 -9.38
N TRP A 140 12.77 20.31 -9.58
CA TRP A 140 11.91 19.80 -8.52
C TRP A 140 12.25 18.35 -8.20
N TYR A 141 11.92 17.90 -6.99
CA TYR A 141 12.10 16.50 -6.61
C TYR A 141 10.96 15.65 -7.16
N TYR A 142 11.28 14.74 -8.10
CA TYR A 142 10.31 13.75 -8.58
C TYR A 142 10.28 12.55 -7.62
N MET A 143 9.16 12.37 -6.91
CA MET A 143 9.00 11.29 -5.93
C MET A 143 9.05 9.90 -6.59
N ASN A 144 8.42 9.74 -7.76
CA ASN A 144 8.37 8.50 -8.56
C ASN A 144 8.05 7.25 -7.72
N TRP A 145 7.03 7.34 -6.88
CA TRP A 145 6.72 6.35 -5.84
C TRP A 145 6.51 4.91 -6.34
N LEU A 146 6.20 4.70 -7.65
CA LEU A 146 6.06 3.40 -8.28
C LEU A 146 7.40 2.76 -8.68
N ALA A 147 8.51 3.51 -8.67
CA ALA A 147 9.84 3.05 -9.10
C ALA A 147 10.97 3.73 -8.32
N ASN A 148 10.74 4.05 -7.06
CA ASN A 148 11.72 4.65 -6.15
C ASN A 148 11.96 3.69 -4.98
N ASP A 149 13.21 3.25 -4.84
CA ASP A 149 13.62 2.29 -3.80
C ASP A 149 13.41 2.80 -2.37
N ASP A 150 13.21 4.10 -2.14
CA ASP A 150 12.82 4.62 -0.82
C ASP A 150 11.47 4.07 -0.35
N ASN A 151 10.61 3.67 -1.27
CA ASN A 151 9.34 3.04 -0.93
C ASN A 151 9.57 1.65 -0.30
N PRO A 152 10.19 0.65 -0.97
CA PRO A 152 10.50 -0.62 -0.30
C PRO A 152 11.50 -0.45 0.85
N GLU A 153 12.43 0.53 0.80
CA GLU A 153 13.38 0.79 1.87
C GLU A 153 12.68 1.21 3.18
N TYR A 154 11.63 2.03 3.11
CA TYR A 154 10.81 2.32 4.28
C TYR A 154 10.27 1.03 4.92
N HIS A 155 9.75 0.12 4.11
CA HIS A 155 9.20 -1.14 4.61
C HIS A 155 10.29 -2.11 5.12
N ARG A 156 11.51 -2.09 4.55
CA ARG A 156 12.67 -2.83 5.08
C ARG A 156 13.08 -2.33 6.47
N ARG A 157 13.06 -1.01 6.68
CA ARG A 157 13.50 -0.39 7.94
C ARG A 157 12.43 -0.41 9.04
N VAL A 158 11.15 -0.37 8.67
CA VAL A 158 10.06 -0.14 9.62
C VAL A 158 9.05 -1.29 9.63
N THR A 159 8.33 -1.50 8.55
CA THR A 159 7.19 -2.43 8.51
C THR A 159 7.63 -3.89 8.67
N GLY A 160 8.67 -4.30 7.91
CA GLY A 160 9.20 -5.66 7.95
C GLY A 160 9.69 -6.07 9.34
N PRO A 161 10.59 -5.30 9.98
CA PRO A 161 11.05 -5.57 11.33
C PRO A 161 9.92 -5.59 12.37
N ALA A 162 8.94 -4.69 12.27
CA ALA A 162 7.78 -4.67 13.17
C ALA A 162 6.95 -5.96 13.03
N ILE A 163 6.73 -6.44 11.80
CA ILE A 163 6.04 -7.71 11.55
C ILE A 163 6.85 -8.87 12.11
N VAL A 164 8.15 -8.97 11.81
CA VAL A 164 9.03 -10.03 12.34
C VAL A 164 8.97 -10.07 13.86
N GLN A 165 9.11 -8.93 14.52
CA GLN A 165 9.01 -8.84 15.98
C GLN A 165 7.67 -9.35 16.51
N ALA A 166 6.57 -9.01 15.84
CA ALA A 166 5.22 -9.38 16.28
C ALA A 166 4.91 -10.87 16.08
N ILE A 167 5.40 -11.49 14.98
CA ILE A 167 5.11 -12.89 14.65
C ILE A 167 6.17 -13.87 15.13
N SER A 168 7.32 -13.42 15.61
CA SER A 168 8.39 -14.29 16.13
C SER A 168 8.04 -14.81 17.51
N ARG A 169 8.14 -16.12 17.70
CA ARG A 169 8.03 -16.81 18.99
C ARG A 169 9.11 -17.89 19.06
N GLU A 170 9.99 -17.79 20.04
CA GLU A 170 11.10 -18.77 20.24
C GLU A 170 11.91 -19.03 18.94
N GLY A 171 12.14 -17.97 18.15
CA GLY A 171 12.87 -18.08 16.88
C GLY A 171 12.10 -18.66 15.71
N ARG A 172 10.81 -18.97 15.87
CA ARG A 172 9.93 -19.47 14.81
C ARG A 172 8.82 -18.48 14.47
N SER A 173 8.29 -18.55 13.27
CA SER A 173 7.14 -17.73 12.86
C SER A 173 5.82 -18.31 13.35
N LEU A 174 4.93 -17.44 13.85
CA LEU A 174 3.53 -17.79 14.14
C LEU A 174 2.70 -18.02 12.88
N VAL A 175 3.16 -17.51 11.74
CA VAL A 175 2.46 -17.60 10.45
C VAL A 175 3.36 -18.29 9.42
N ASP A 176 2.76 -19.04 8.52
CA ASP A 176 3.43 -19.68 7.39
C ASP A 176 3.18 -18.97 6.05
N THR A 177 2.34 -17.92 6.07
CA THR A 177 1.98 -17.18 4.86
C THR A 177 1.70 -15.72 5.20
N ILE A 178 2.17 -14.79 4.35
CA ILE A 178 1.81 -13.36 4.38
C ILE A 178 1.22 -12.99 3.02
N THR A 179 0.04 -12.37 3.01
CA THR A 179 -0.64 -11.90 1.79
C THR A 179 -0.66 -10.38 1.73
N VAL A 180 -0.30 -9.83 0.58
CA VAL A 180 -0.16 -8.38 0.38
C VAL A 180 -0.83 -7.96 -0.92
N GLY A 181 -1.81 -7.04 -0.87
CA GLY A 181 -2.34 -6.38 -2.06
C GLY A 181 -1.30 -5.49 -2.72
N VAL A 182 -1.04 -5.67 -4.02
CA VAL A 182 0.06 -4.99 -4.71
C VAL A 182 -0.43 -3.78 -5.50
N GLY A 183 -0.07 -2.58 -4.99
CA GLY A 183 -0.18 -1.31 -5.70
C GLY A 183 1.17 -0.87 -6.23
N SER A 184 1.96 -0.11 -5.45
CA SER A 184 3.33 0.30 -5.80
C SER A 184 4.38 -0.78 -5.61
N ALA A 185 4.02 -1.92 -5.04
CA ALA A 185 4.88 -3.02 -4.65
C ALA A 185 5.88 -2.73 -3.50
N GLY A 186 5.93 -1.52 -2.96
CA GLY A 186 6.88 -1.21 -1.87
C GLY A 186 6.71 -2.12 -0.66
N THR A 187 5.47 -2.30 -0.18
CA THR A 187 5.18 -3.15 0.98
C THR A 187 5.60 -4.60 0.77
N ILE A 188 5.18 -5.21 -0.36
CA ILE A 188 5.50 -6.63 -0.59
C ILE A 188 6.99 -6.86 -0.77
N THR A 189 7.69 -5.94 -1.42
CA THR A 189 9.14 -6.01 -1.62
C THR A 189 9.87 -5.84 -0.30
N GLY A 190 9.65 -4.73 0.42
CA GLY A 190 10.38 -4.46 1.66
C GLY A 190 10.08 -5.45 2.78
N VAL A 191 8.81 -5.83 2.97
CA VAL A 191 8.42 -6.87 3.93
C VAL A 191 8.95 -8.23 3.49
N GLY A 192 8.79 -8.59 2.20
CA GLY A 192 9.25 -9.86 1.66
C GLY A 192 10.75 -10.06 1.83
N GLU A 193 11.56 -9.06 1.49
CA GLU A 193 13.02 -9.10 1.69
C GLU A 193 13.39 -9.27 3.16
N THR A 194 12.73 -8.54 4.06
CA THR A 194 12.97 -8.66 5.51
C THR A 194 12.59 -10.05 6.04
N ILE A 195 11.45 -10.59 5.61
CA ILE A 195 11.00 -11.93 6.02
C ILE A 195 11.95 -13.00 5.46
N LYS A 196 12.33 -12.94 4.17
CA LYS A 196 13.23 -13.91 3.56
C LYS A 196 14.65 -13.85 4.14
N ALA A 197 15.10 -12.68 4.59
CA ALA A 197 16.36 -12.55 5.34
C ALA A 197 16.29 -13.21 6.73
N TRP A 198 15.11 -13.26 7.34
CA TRP A 198 14.91 -13.89 8.66
C TRP A 198 14.61 -15.39 8.55
N THR A 199 13.70 -15.81 7.64
CA THR A 199 13.30 -17.21 7.47
C THR A 199 12.71 -17.49 6.08
N ASN A 200 12.93 -18.72 5.58
CA ASN A 200 12.29 -19.22 4.37
C ASN A 200 10.97 -19.98 4.64
N ASP A 201 10.58 -20.17 5.91
CA ASP A 201 9.39 -20.92 6.29
C ASP A 201 8.08 -20.13 6.07
N VAL A 202 8.18 -18.85 5.74
CA VAL A 202 7.04 -17.97 5.48
C VAL A 202 6.93 -17.67 3.99
N ARG A 203 5.78 -18.02 3.41
CA ARG A 203 5.44 -17.68 2.01
C ARG A 203 4.95 -16.24 1.89
N ILE A 204 5.44 -15.54 0.87
CA ILE A 204 5.00 -14.21 0.50
C ILE A 204 4.11 -14.32 -0.73
N VAL A 205 2.86 -13.91 -0.60
CA VAL A 205 1.84 -14.00 -1.65
C VAL A 205 1.43 -12.61 -2.10
N ALA A 206 1.74 -12.28 -3.35
CA ALA A 206 1.24 -11.08 -4.00
C ALA A 206 -0.23 -11.25 -4.35
N VAL A 207 -1.04 -10.21 -4.10
CA VAL A 207 -2.47 -10.21 -4.45
C VAL A 207 -2.75 -9.10 -5.43
N GLU A 208 -3.34 -9.46 -6.56
CA GLU A 208 -3.78 -8.55 -7.63
C GLU A 208 -5.27 -8.75 -7.95
N PRO A 209 -5.94 -7.78 -8.57
CA PRO A 209 -7.30 -7.97 -9.04
C PRO A 209 -7.37 -9.04 -10.14
N PHE A 210 -8.36 -9.94 -10.07
CA PHE A 210 -8.59 -10.91 -11.15
C PHE A 210 -8.85 -10.24 -12.50
N GLU A 211 -9.49 -9.09 -12.48
CA GLU A 211 -9.78 -8.28 -13.67
C GLU A 211 -8.55 -7.53 -14.21
N ASN A 212 -7.41 -7.56 -13.48
CA ASN A 212 -6.17 -6.86 -13.85
C ASN A 212 -4.93 -7.62 -13.33
N GLN A 213 -4.44 -8.56 -14.12
CA GLN A 213 -3.41 -9.54 -13.74
C GLN A 213 -2.04 -9.18 -14.32
N ALA A 214 -1.58 -7.95 -14.08
CA ALA A 214 -0.29 -7.48 -14.59
C ALA A 214 0.92 -8.24 -14.00
N LEU A 215 0.84 -8.69 -12.73
CA LEU A 215 1.92 -9.45 -12.07
C LEU A 215 1.95 -10.91 -12.53
N GLY A 216 0.79 -11.52 -12.70
CA GLY A 216 0.65 -12.91 -13.17
C GLY A 216 0.81 -13.08 -14.69
N GLY A 217 1.02 -11.99 -15.43
CA GLY A 217 1.15 -12.03 -16.89
C GLY A 217 -0.16 -12.30 -17.63
N GLY A 218 -1.31 -12.08 -16.98
CA GLY A 218 -2.64 -12.19 -17.57
C GLY A 218 -3.12 -10.90 -18.23
N PHE A 219 -4.42 -10.80 -18.46
CA PHE A 219 -5.04 -9.61 -19.04
C PHE A 219 -5.11 -8.44 -18.02
N THR A 220 -5.16 -7.21 -18.54
CA THR A 220 -5.34 -6.00 -17.74
C THR A 220 -6.62 -5.29 -18.13
N GLY A 221 -7.49 -5.01 -17.16
CA GLY A 221 -8.78 -4.36 -17.35
C GLY A 221 -9.18 -3.50 -16.16
N GLY A 222 -10.34 -2.84 -16.26
CA GLY A 222 -10.92 -2.08 -15.17
C GLY A 222 -11.41 -2.99 -14.05
N HIS A 223 -11.24 -2.57 -12.79
CA HIS A 223 -11.64 -3.35 -11.61
C HIS A 223 -12.13 -2.44 -10.48
N GLY A 224 -12.80 -3.04 -9.49
CA GLY A 224 -13.37 -2.35 -8.34
C GLY A 224 -12.55 -2.47 -7.04
N ILE A 225 -11.23 -2.65 -7.12
CA ILE A 225 -10.33 -2.73 -5.96
C ILE A 225 -9.35 -1.55 -6.00
N PRO A 226 -9.71 -0.36 -5.47
CA PRO A 226 -8.82 0.80 -5.45
C PRO A 226 -7.49 0.49 -4.76
N ASP A 227 -6.45 1.26 -5.11
CA ASP A 227 -5.13 1.25 -4.50
C ASP A 227 -4.23 0.03 -4.79
N ILE A 228 -4.70 -0.95 -5.57
CA ILE A 228 -3.89 -2.04 -6.12
C ILE A 228 -4.19 -2.23 -7.61
N GLY A 229 -3.36 -2.99 -8.33
CA GLY A 229 -3.65 -3.36 -9.71
C GLY A 229 -3.67 -2.18 -10.69
N TYR A 230 -2.55 -1.46 -10.84
CA TYR A 230 -2.46 -0.29 -11.73
C TYR A 230 -2.27 -0.65 -13.23
N GLY A 231 -2.42 -1.93 -13.62
CA GLY A 231 -2.24 -2.38 -14.99
C GLY A 231 -0.79 -2.44 -15.47
N ILE A 232 0.15 -2.31 -14.56
CA ILE A 232 1.60 -2.38 -14.80
C ILE A 232 2.27 -3.21 -13.70
N VAL A 233 3.45 -3.74 -13.99
CA VAL A 233 4.37 -4.23 -12.97
C VAL A 233 5.17 -3.02 -12.45
N PRO A 234 5.02 -2.60 -11.18
CA PRO A 234 5.75 -1.46 -10.65
C PRO A 234 7.25 -1.69 -10.62
N GLY A 235 8.05 -0.62 -10.80
CA GLY A 235 9.50 -0.71 -10.73
C GLY A 235 10.04 -1.15 -9.37
N ASN A 236 9.27 -0.98 -8.30
CA ASN A 236 9.62 -1.45 -6.96
C ASN A 236 9.37 -2.95 -6.74
N TYR A 237 8.78 -3.68 -7.70
CA TYR A 237 8.41 -5.08 -7.53
C TYR A 237 9.63 -6.00 -7.61
N ASN A 238 9.94 -6.67 -6.51
CA ASN A 238 10.96 -7.71 -6.44
C ASN A 238 10.32 -9.10 -6.53
N ALA A 239 10.31 -9.69 -7.72
CA ALA A 239 9.73 -11.01 -7.94
C ALA A 239 10.45 -12.15 -7.17
N TYR A 240 11.71 -11.95 -6.80
CA TYR A 240 12.51 -13.00 -6.12
C TYR A 240 12.05 -13.28 -4.69
N VAL A 241 11.35 -12.35 -4.04
CA VAL A 241 10.83 -12.55 -2.68
C VAL A 241 9.37 -13.02 -2.67
N VAL A 242 8.72 -13.09 -3.84
CA VAL A 242 7.32 -13.49 -3.98
C VAL A 242 7.24 -14.96 -4.36
N ASP A 243 6.62 -15.76 -3.50
CA ASP A 243 6.47 -17.20 -3.73
C ASP A 243 5.27 -17.54 -4.62
N ASN A 244 4.23 -16.68 -4.62
CA ASN A 244 3.03 -16.88 -5.43
C ASN A 244 2.28 -15.57 -5.71
N VAL A 245 1.51 -15.54 -6.79
CA VAL A 245 0.58 -14.45 -7.13
C VAL A 245 -0.85 -15.01 -7.08
N ALA A 246 -1.72 -14.34 -6.33
CA ALA A 246 -3.13 -14.70 -6.18
C ALA A 246 -4.00 -13.60 -6.81
N ALA A 247 -4.86 -13.99 -7.75
CA ALA A 247 -5.83 -13.09 -8.37
C ALA A 247 -7.18 -13.18 -7.61
N VAL A 248 -7.70 -12.01 -7.18
CA VAL A 248 -8.94 -11.91 -6.41
C VAL A 248 -9.93 -11.02 -7.13
N THR A 249 -11.19 -11.48 -7.29
CA THR A 249 -12.23 -10.67 -7.94
C THR A 249 -12.62 -9.47 -7.08
N SER A 250 -13.04 -8.38 -7.75
CA SER A 250 -13.57 -7.19 -7.05
C SER A 250 -14.74 -7.54 -6.11
N ILE A 251 -15.55 -8.52 -6.48
CA ILE A 251 -16.70 -8.98 -5.68
C ILE A 251 -16.21 -9.66 -4.40
N ASP A 252 -15.25 -10.57 -4.49
CA ASP A 252 -14.76 -11.31 -3.33
C ASP A 252 -13.95 -10.42 -2.38
N ALA A 253 -13.19 -9.48 -2.92
CA ALA A 253 -12.49 -8.48 -2.15
C ALA A 253 -13.45 -7.62 -1.29
N ASN A 254 -14.51 -7.09 -1.91
CA ASN A 254 -15.51 -6.29 -1.20
C ASN A 254 -16.30 -7.14 -0.18
N ARG A 255 -16.66 -8.38 -0.52
CA ARG A 255 -17.34 -9.31 0.39
C ARG A 255 -16.48 -9.63 1.61
N ALA A 256 -15.17 -9.85 1.42
CA ALA A 256 -14.25 -10.11 2.53
C ALA A 256 -14.11 -8.89 3.45
N ALA A 257 -14.00 -7.68 2.87
CA ALA A 257 -13.95 -6.43 3.63
C ALA A 257 -15.22 -6.19 4.46
N GLN A 258 -16.40 -6.41 3.89
CA GLN A 258 -17.68 -6.31 4.60
C GLN A 258 -17.81 -7.36 5.71
N ARG A 259 -17.38 -8.59 5.44
CA ARG A 259 -17.46 -9.68 6.41
C ARG A 259 -16.57 -9.41 7.63
N VAL A 260 -15.31 -9.00 7.45
CA VAL A 260 -14.42 -8.75 8.60
C VAL A 260 -14.92 -7.56 9.46
N LEU A 261 -15.55 -6.57 8.84
CA LEU A 261 -16.22 -5.52 9.59
C LEU A 261 -17.37 -6.07 10.45
N ALA A 262 -18.19 -6.97 9.89
CA ALA A 262 -19.34 -7.53 10.60
C ALA A 262 -18.93 -8.55 11.69
N THR A 263 -17.85 -9.29 11.52
CA THR A 263 -17.47 -10.39 12.42
C THR A 263 -16.47 -10.01 13.48
N ASP A 264 -15.53 -9.11 13.18
CA ASP A 264 -14.41 -8.72 14.03
C ASP A 264 -14.36 -7.21 14.30
N ALA A 265 -15.35 -6.44 13.80
CA ALA A 265 -15.45 -4.98 13.93
C ALA A 265 -14.21 -4.22 13.37
N ILE A 266 -13.53 -4.81 12.38
CA ILE A 266 -12.33 -4.24 11.77
C ILE A 266 -12.71 -3.63 10.41
N PRO A 267 -12.65 -2.30 10.25
CA PRO A 267 -12.87 -1.66 8.95
C PRO A 267 -11.74 -2.02 7.99
N ALA A 268 -12.11 -2.42 6.78
CA ALA A 268 -11.17 -2.83 5.74
C ALA A 268 -11.54 -2.25 4.38
N SER A 269 -10.55 -1.74 3.64
CA SER A 269 -10.73 -1.35 2.25
C SER A 269 -10.88 -2.58 1.34
N PRO A 270 -11.38 -2.43 0.11
CA PRO A 270 -11.38 -3.54 -0.86
C PRO A 270 -9.99 -4.16 -1.08
N ALA A 271 -8.92 -3.36 -1.07
CA ALA A 271 -7.53 -3.88 -1.17
C ALA A 271 -7.15 -4.75 0.04
N ALA A 272 -7.53 -4.34 1.25
CA ALA A 272 -7.38 -5.16 2.46
C ALA A 272 -8.23 -6.43 2.40
N GLY A 273 -9.47 -6.31 1.89
CA GLY A 273 -10.36 -7.44 1.65
C GLY A 273 -9.80 -8.44 0.65
N ALA A 274 -9.12 -7.98 -0.40
CA ALA A 274 -8.45 -8.86 -1.37
C ALA A 274 -7.33 -9.67 -0.69
N ALA A 275 -6.45 -9.01 0.10
CA ALA A 275 -5.41 -9.70 0.86
C ALA A 275 -6.01 -10.71 1.85
N LEU A 276 -7.08 -10.33 2.54
CA LEU A 276 -7.81 -11.21 3.47
C LEU A 276 -8.43 -12.41 2.76
N HIS A 277 -9.08 -12.19 1.62
CA HIS A 277 -9.69 -13.28 0.84
C HIS A 277 -8.64 -14.29 0.39
N ALA A 278 -7.52 -13.82 -0.16
CA ALA A 278 -6.42 -14.68 -0.57
C ALA A 278 -5.88 -15.53 0.60
N ALA A 279 -5.65 -14.91 1.77
CA ALA A 279 -5.23 -15.61 2.99
C ALA A 279 -6.24 -16.69 3.41
N ALA A 280 -7.53 -16.36 3.41
CA ALA A 280 -8.59 -17.30 3.76
C ALA A 280 -8.69 -18.47 2.77
N GLN A 281 -8.51 -18.24 1.47
CA GLN A 281 -8.49 -19.29 0.45
C GLN A 281 -7.31 -20.26 0.66
N LEU A 282 -6.12 -19.74 0.99
CA LEU A 282 -4.96 -20.58 1.26
C LEU A 282 -5.16 -21.46 2.51
N ILE A 283 -5.89 -20.96 3.52
CA ILE A 283 -6.29 -21.76 4.68
C ILE A 283 -7.35 -22.78 4.28
N ALA A 284 -8.36 -22.41 3.48
CA ALA A 284 -9.43 -23.30 3.04
C ALA A 284 -8.91 -24.50 2.24
N THR A 285 -7.89 -24.28 1.41
CA THR A 285 -7.25 -25.34 0.59
C THR A 285 -6.22 -26.16 1.36
N GLY A 286 -5.92 -25.82 2.63
CA GLY A 286 -4.89 -26.47 3.42
C GLY A 286 -3.46 -26.11 3.00
N THR A 287 -3.30 -25.15 2.08
CA THR A 287 -1.99 -24.65 1.64
C THR A 287 -1.30 -23.84 2.75
N SER A 288 -2.07 -23.16 3.59
CA SER A 288 -1.62 -22.44 4.78
C SER A 288 -2.35 -22.95 6.03
N ARG A 289 -1.67 -22.95 7.17
CA ARG A 289 -2.28 -23.22 8.48
C ARG A 289 -2.45 -21.95 9.29
N SER A 290 -1.64 -20.94 9.00
CA SER A 290 -1.62 -19.68 9.73
C SER A 290 -1.15 -18.54 8.82
N ALA A 291 -2.06 -17.61 8.49
CA ALA A 291 -1.79 -16.53 7.56
C ALA A 291 -1.90 -15.14 8.20
N LEU A 292 -1.09 -14.19 7.73
CA LEU A 292 -1.18 -12.76 8.02
C LEU A 292 -1.56 -12.02 6.75
N ALA A 293 -2.69 -11.31 6.78
CA ALA A 293 -3.09 -10.39 5.70
C ALA A 293 -2.69 -8.95 6.05
N ILE A 294 -1.99 -8.25 5.14
CA ILE A 294 -1.66 -6.84 5.34
C ILE A 294 -2.83 -5.98 4.89
N PHE A 295 -3.43 -5.24 5.83
CA PHE A 295 -4.51 -4.30 5.60
C PHE A 295 -3.95 -2.90 5.36
N SER A 296 -3.87 -2.52 4.09
CA SER A 296 -3.30 -1.25 3.66
C SER A 296 -4.28 -0.06 3.68
N GLY A 297 -5.52 -0.28 4.12
CA GLY A 297 -6.53 0.77 4.22
C GLY A 297 -7.75 0.30 4.97
N ARG A 298 -8.40 1.22 5.71
CA ARG A 298 -9.60 0.94 6.50
C ARG A 298 -10.91 1.10 5.73
N GLN A 299 -10.94 1.93 4.67
CA GLN A 299 -12.12 2.18 3.87
C GLN A 299 -11.72 2.73 2.49
N ALA A 300 -12.47 2.39 1.44
CA ALA A 300 -12.35 3.12 0.18
C ALA A 300 -12.89 4.54 0.40
N LEU A 301 -12.08 5.55 0.09
CA LEU A 301 -12.59 6.90 0.00
C LEU A 301 -13.43 6.98 -1.28
N SER A 302 -14.75 6.94 -1.13
CA SER A 302 -15.69 7.20 -2.21
C SER A 302 -15.80 8.72 -2.39
N PHE A 303 -15.20 9.23 -3.45
CA PHE A 303 -15.39 10.61 -3.89
C PHE A 303 -16.23 10.63 -5.16
#